data_505881fa44e4fc9d5fac4a2b08199869
#
_entry.id   505881fa44e4fc9d5fac4a2b08199869
#
_cell.length_a   1.000
_cell.length_b   1.000
_cell.length_c   1.000
_cell.angle_alpha   90.00
_cell.angle_beta   90.00
_cell.angle_gamma   90.00
#
_symmetry.space_group_name_H-M   'P 1'
#
loop_
_entity.id
_entity.type
_entity.pdbx_description
1 polymer ?
#
loop_
_entity_poly.entity_id
_entity_poly.type
_entity_poly.pdbx_seq_one_letter_code
_entity_poly.pdbx_strand_id
1 'polypeptide(L)' 'MEFAKILRDLRGEKTQEAIAESVGVTKSSWAMYERGERIPRDEVKIRIADYFGVSVQDFFTKSEHK' A
#
# COMPACT_ATOMS: atom_id res chain seq x y z
N MET A 1 3.51 -11.31 2.71
CA MET A 1 3.70 -10.29 3.74
C MET A 1 2.36 -9.67 4.09
N GLU A 2 2.22 -9.31 5.34
CA GLU A 2 0.93 -8.82 5.81
C GLU A 2 0.50 -7.53 5.14
N PHE A 3 1.45 -6.63 4.91
CA PHE A 3 1.06 -5.36 4.31
C PHE A 3 0.49 -5.56 2.91
N ALA A 4 0.99 -6.55 2.19
CA ALA A 4 0.49 -6.81 0.84
C ALA A 4 -0.99 -7.19 0.89
N LYS A 5 -1.34 -8.06 1.82
CA LYS A 5 -2.73 -8.46 1.96
C LYS A 5 -3.61 -7.28 2.37
N ILE A 6 -3.10 -6.46 3.29
CA ILE A 6 -3.86 -5.29 3.73
C ILE A 6 -4.09 -4.35 2.57
N LEU A 7 -3.08 -4.14 1.74
CA LEU A 7 -3.24 -3.26 0.58
C LEU A 7 -4.29 -3.80 -0.38
N ARG A 8 -4.29 -5.10 -0.61
CA ARG A 8 -5.31 -5.69 -1.48
C ARG A 8 -6.71 -5.52 -0.89
N ASP A 9 -6.81 -5.72 0.42
CA ASP A 9 -8.10 -5.56 1.10
C ASP A 9 -8.58 -4.12 1.03
N LEU A 10 -7.68 -3.16 1.26
CA LEU A 10 -8.06 -1.75 1.20
C LEU A 10 -8.47 -1.35 -0.21
N ARG A 11 -7.80 -1.89 -1.21
CA ARG A 11 -8.15 -1.56 -2.59
C ARG A 11 -9.57 -2.00 -2.92
N GLY A 12 -9.96 -3.15 -2.41
CA GLY A 12 -11.30 -3.65 -2.65
C GLY A 12 -11.56 -3.85 -4.14
N GLU A 13 -12.62 -3.25 -4.63
CA GLU A 13 -13.04 -3.45 -6.01
C GLU A 13 -12.42 -2.44 -6.98
N LYS A 14 -11.66 -1.49 -6.48
CA LYS A 14 -11.01 -0.53 -7.36
C LYS A 14 -9.87 -1.21 -8.11
N THR A 15 -9.57 -0.69 -9.30
CA THR A 15 -8.47 -1.27 -10.07
C THR A 15 -7.14 -0.84 -9.48
N GLN A 16 -6.11 -1.64 -9.76
CA GLN A 16 -4.77 -1.26 -9.34
C GLN A 16 -4.33 0.05 -9.96
N GLU A 17 -4.74 0.27 -11.20
CA GLU A 17 -4.39 1.50 -11.89
C GLU A 17 -5.01 2.72 -11.21
N ALA A 18 -6.27 2.62 -10.83
CA ALA A 18 -6.95 3.73 -10.18
C ALA A 18 -6.31 4.06 -8.84
N ILE A 19 -5.98 3.05 -8.06
CA ILE A 19 -5.35 3.27 -6.76
C ILE A 19 -3.95 3.84 -6.94
N ALA A 20 -3.19 3.30 -7.88
CA ALA A 20 -1.83 3.78 -8.11
C ALA A 20 -1.85 5.26 -8.45
N GLU A 21 -2.77 5.65 -9.32
CA GLU A 21 -2.89 7.05 -9.70
C GLU A 21 -3.24 7.92 -8.49
N SER A 22 -4.14 7.43 -7.66
CA SER A 22 -4.60 8.19 -6.49
C SER A 22 -3.48 8.40 -5.48
N VAL A 23 -2.61 7.42 -5.29
CA VAL A 23 -1.53 7.55 -4.32
C VAL A 23 -0.22 8.02 -4.96
N GLY A 24 -0.22 8.25 -6.28
CA GLY A 24 0.93 8.85 -6.93
C GLY A 24 2.08 7.89 -7.23
N VAL A 25 1.77 6.64 -7.55
CA VAL A 25 2.79 5.68 -7.97
C VAL A 25 2.36 5.05 -9.28
N THR A 26 3.25 4.28 -9.89
CA THR A 26 2.91 3.58 -11.12
C THR A 26 2.09 2.34 -10.80
N LYS A 27 1.32 1.88 -11.79
CA LYS A 27 0.58 0.65 -11.63
C LYS A 27 1.52 -0.51 -11.32
N SER A 28 2.67 -0.54 -11.99
CA SER A 28 3.66 -1.61 -11.74
C SER A 28 4.13 -1.61 -10.31
N SER A 29 4.42 -0.44 -9.77
CA SER A 29 4.86 -0.36 -8.38
C SER A 29 3.76 -0.84 -7.45
N TRP A 30 2.54 -0.39 -7.67
CA TRP A 30 1.43 -0.83 -6.82
C TRP A 30 1.27 -2.34 -6.87
N ALA A 31 1.35 -2.92 -8.07
CA ALA A 31 1.20 -4.36 -8.21
C ALA A 31 2.27 -5.11 -7.43
N MET A 32 3.50 -4.58 -7.44
CA MET A 32 4.57 -5.21 -6.68
C MET A 32 4.34 -5.12 -5.18
N TYR A 33 3.77 -4.00 -4.72
CA TYR A 33 3.43 -3.87 -3.31
C TYR A 33 2.40 -4.94 -2.93
N GLU A 34 1.40 -5.16 -3.78
CA GLU A 34 0.35 -6.13 -3.47
C GLU A 34 0.84 -7.57 -3.51
N ARG A 35 1.94 -7.81 -4.20
CA ARG A 35 2.53 -9.15 -4.23
C ARG A 35 3.58 -9.34 -3.14
N GLY A 36 3.88 -8.28 -2.40
CA GLY A 36 4.91 -8.37 -1.38
C GLY A 36 6.31 -8.38 -1.93
N GLU A 37 6.47 -8.03 -3.21
CA GLU A 37 7.78 -8.03 -3.85
C GLU A 37 8.55 -6.75 -3.59
N ARG A 38 7.86 -5.73 -3.12
CA ARG A 38 8.48 -4.45 -2.90
C ARG A 38 7.78 -3.75 -1.75
N ILE A 39 8.57 -3.07 -0.92
CA ILE A 39 8.02 -2.30 0.19
C ILE A 39 8.04 -0.83 -0.19
N PRO A 40 6.90 -0.14 -0.07
CA PRO A 40 6.86 1.29 -0.40
C PRO A 40 7.82 2.09 0.47
N ARG A 41 8.36 3.17 -0.09
CA ARG A 41 9.15 4.10 0.69
C ARG A 41 8.27 4.79 1.71
N ASP A 42 8.92 5.39 2.71
CA ASP A 42 8.18 6.04 3.79
C ASP A 42 7.19 7.07 3.26
N GLU A 43 7.60 7.91 2.31
CA GLU A 43 6.68 8.92 1.81
C GLU A 43 5.50 8.30 1.08
N VAL A 44 5.70 7.18 0.40
CA VAL A 44 4.60 6.50 -0.26
C VAL A 44 3.68 5.86 0.77
N LYS A 45 4.25 5.29 1.83
CA LYS A 45 3.45 4.75 2.92
C LYS A 45 2.51 5.81 3.49
N ILE A 46 3.01 7.01 3.68
CA ILE A 46 2.21 8.10 4.22
C ILE A 46 1.08 8.44 3.26
N ARG A 47 1.38 8.50 1.96
CA ARG A 47 0.34 8.81 0.99
C ARG A 47 -0.73 7.73 0.94
N ILE A 48 -0.32 6.47 1.06
CA ILE A 48 -1.28 5.38 1.09
C ILE A 48 -2.16 5.50 2.33
N ALA A 49 -1.54 5.73 3.47
CA ALA A 49 -2.30 5.87 4.71
C ALA A 49 -3.29 7.02 4.63
N ASP A 50 -2.84 8.16 4.10
CA ASP A 50 -3.72 9.31 3.96
C ASP A 50 -4.89 9.02 3.04
N TYR A 51 -4.60 8.35 1.93
CA TYR A 51 -5.66 8.08 0.96
C TYR A 51 -6.75 7.18 1.56
N PHE A 52 -6.35 6.16 2.31
CA PHE A 52 -7.30 5.24 2.88
C PHE A 52 -7.81 5.66 4.25
N GLY A 53 -7.26 6.72 4.83
CA GLY A 53 -7.71 7.18 6.13
C GLY A 53 -7.31 6.27 7.27
N VAL A 54 -6.17 5.63 7.16
CA VAL A 54 -5.64 4.76 8.21
C VAL A 54 -4.26 5.27 8.60
N SER A 55 -3.75 4.78 9.73
CA SER A 55 -2.42 5.18 10.14
C SER A 55 -1.39 4.24 9.53
N VAL A 56 -0.18 4.75 9.33
CA VAL A 56 0.90 3.93 8.80
C VAL A 56 1.14 2.74 9.73
N GLN A 57 1.00 2.95 11.02
CA GLN A 57 1.21 1.89 11.99
C GLN A 57 0.25 0.73 11.80
N ASP A 58 -0.96 1.01 11.31
CA ASP A 58 -1.97 -0.02 11.19
C ASP A 58 -1.58 -1.09 10.20
N PHE A 59 -0.80 -0.75 9.18
CA PHE A 59 -0.50 -1.76 8.18
C PHE A 59 0.97 -1.98 7.92
N PHE A 60 1.85 -1.18 8.51
CA PHE A 60 3.29 -1.39 8.29
C PHE A 60 4.05 -1.77 9.53
N THR A 61 3.65 -1.25 10.67
CA THR A 61 4.45 -1.47 11.89
C THR A 61 4.64 -2.94 12.19
N LYS A 62 3.57 -3.71 12.07
CA LYS A 62 3.67 -5.13 12.39
C LYS A 62 4.60 -5.85 11.45
N SER A 63 4.54 -5.50 10.18
CA SER A 63 5.37 -6.16 9.18
C SER A 63 6.83 -5.83 9.34
N GLU A 64 7.12 -4.64 9.83
CA GLU A 64 8.48 -4.16 9.95
C GLU A 64 9.06 -4.32 11.33
N HIS A 65 8.27 -4.76 12.24
CA HIS A 65 8.69 -4.87 13.63
C HIS A 65 9.79 -5.92 13.77
N LYS A 66 10.80 -5.58 14.53
CA LYS A 66 11.92 -6.49 14.77
C LYS A 66 11.69 -7.31 16.00
#